data_93c4f14bc86d168d6cc222bb2b6b8b70
#
_entry.id   93c4f14bc86d168d6cc222bb2b6b8b70
#
_cell.length_a   1.000
_cell.length_b   1.000
_cell.length_c   1.000
_cell.angle_alpha   90.00
_cell.angle_beta   90.00
_cell.angle_gamma   90.00
#
_symmetry.space_group_name_H-M   'P 1'
#
loop_
_entity.id
_entity.type
_entity.pdbx_description
1 polymer ?
#
loop_
_entity_poly.entity_id
_entity_poly.type
_entity_poly.pdbx_seq_one_letter_code
_entity_poly.pdbx_strand_id
1 'polypeptide(L)'
;MLAELAGLKNIEILEETWAESLKKIVVYVPVGHEQAVRDAMCGAGAGHIGAYSHCTFGAAGKGTFLPLEGTNPFLGEQGRLETADEIRLETIVPAEKVHAVVQAMLAAHPYEEAAYDIYPVEQTGKKEGIGRIGELPQAIPFRDFAKQLKDCLLYTSPS
;
A
#
# COMPACT_ATOMS: atom_id res chain seq x y z
N MET A 1 16.80 -1.57 -18.45
CA MET A 1 17.07 -0.15 -18.11
C MET A 1 18.45 0.25 -18.62
N LEU A 2 18.73 1.55 -18.94
CA LEU A 2 20.02 1.96 -19.55
C LEU A 2 21.25 1.57 -18.71
N ALA A 3 21.12 1.70 -17.39
CA ALA A 3 22.17 1.32 -16.45
C ALA A 3 22.53 -0.21 -16.49
N GLU A 4 21.54 -1.06 -16.68
CA GLU A 4 21.75 -2.52 -16.87
C GLU A 4 22.44 -2.81 -18.20
N LEU A 5 22.04 -2.12 -19.27
CA LEU A 5 22.70 -2.21 -20.58
C LEU A 5 24.16 -1.74 -20.52
N ALA A 6 24.45 -0.75 -19.66
CA ALA A 6 25.82 -0.30 -19.38
C ALA A 6 26.64 -1.31 -18.54
N GLY A 7 26.02 -2.41 -18.09
CA GLY A 7 26.69 -3.46 -17.31
C GLY A 7 26.80 -3.17 -15.82
N LEU A 8 26.10 -2.16 -15.29
CA LEU A 8 26.12 -1.85 -13.87
C LEU A 8 25.39 -2.91 -13.04
N LYS A 9 25.89 -3.16 -11.83
CA LYS A 9 25.31 -3.96 -10.76
C LYS A 9 25.00 -3.07 -9.56
N ASN A 10 24.20 -3.58 -8.61
CA ASN A 10 23.82 -2.86 -7.39
C ASN A 10 23.32 -1.44 -7.73
N ILE A 11 22.37 -1.41 -8.69
CA ILE A 11 21.87 -0.16 -9.25
C ILE A 11 20.89 0.48 -8.28
N GLU A 12 21.18 1.73 -7.89
CA GLU A 12 20.34 2.55 -7.03
C GLU A 12 19.92 3.84 -7.75
N ILE A 13 18.90 4.51 -7.23
CA ILE A 13 18.51 5.85 -7.67
C ILE A 13 19.56 6.85 -7.18
N LEU A 14 20.12 7.67 -8.10
CA LEU A 14 21.11 8.69 -7.75
C LEU A 14 20.48 9.85 -6.97
N GLU A 15 19.31 10.30 -7.42
CA GLU A 15 18.54 11.38 -6.79
C GLU A 15 17.07 11.02 -6.79
N GLU A 16 16.49 10.84 -5.58
CA GLU A 16 15.07 10.59 -5.42
C GLU A 16 14.28 11.87 -5.68
N THR A 17 13.39 11.87 -6.66
CA THR A 17 12.53 13.01 -7.01
C THR A 17 11.07 12.80 -6.64
N TRP A 18 10.68 11.55 -6.40
CA TRP A 18 9.33 11.19 -6.00
C TRP A 18 9.33 9.92 -5.16
N ALA A 19 8.45 9.90 -4.17
CA ALA A 19 8.16 8.71 -3.37
C ALA A 19 6.64 8.56 -3.19
N GLU A 20 6.15 7.35 -3.34
CA GLU A 20 4.74 7.03 -3.14
C GLU A 20 4.35 7.29 -1.69
N SER A 21 3.38 8.19 -1.48
CA SER A 21 2.83 8.45 -0.16
C SER A 21 1.91 7.31 0.27
N LEU A 22 2.10 6.84 1.49
CA LEU A 22 1.27 5.79 2.08
C LEU A 22 0.36 6.36 3.18
N LYS A 23 -0.76 5.68 3.39
CA LYS A 23 -1.68 5.90 4.51
C LYS A 23 -1.90 4.56 5.22
N LYS A 24 -2.28 4.64 6.48
CA LYS A 24 -2.80 3.49 7.23
C LYS A 24 -4.32 3.62 7.33
N ILE A 25 -5.04 2.58 6.93
CA ILE A 25 -6.48 2.44 7.17
C ILE A 25 -6.66 1.48 8.34
N VAL A 26 -7.52 1.87 9.26
CA VAL A 26 -7.98 1.06 10.38
C VAL A 26 -9.50 0.96 10.27
N VAL A 27 -10.07 -0.23 10.43
CA VAL A 27 -11.51 -0.48 10.46
C VAL A 27 -11.84 -1.44 11.59
N TYR A 28 -12.98 -1.25 12.22
CA TYR A 28 -13.47 -2.08 13.33
C TYR A 28 -14.56 -3.00 12.81
N VAL A 29 -14.27 -4.31 12.75
CA VAL A 29 -15.10 -5.30 12.06
C VAL A 29 -15.62 -6.31 13.07
N PRO A 30 -16.92 -6.63 13.12
CA PRO A 30 -17.44 -7.66 14.02
C PRO A 30 -16.80 -9.01 13.71
N VAL A 31 -16.53 -9.77 14.77
CA VAL A 31 -15.88 -11.10 14.68
C VAL A 31 -16.62 -11.99 13.69
N GLY A 32 -15.84 -12.62 12.79
CA GLY A 32 -16.36 -13.49 11.74
C GLY A 32 -16.56 -12.83 10.37
N HIS A 33 -16.44 -11.49 10.28
CA HIS A 33 -16.56 -10.74 9.03
C HIS A 33 -15.21 -10.16 8.53
N GLU A 34 -14.15 -10.30 9.32
CA GLU A 34 -12.84 -9.71 9.04
C GLU A 34 -12.20 -10.23 7.75
N GLN A 35 -12.48 -11.48 7.37
CA GLN A 35 -11.93 -12.06 6.14
C GLN A 35 -12.50 -11.35 4.89
N ALA A 36 -13.82 -11.18 4.84
CA ALA A 36 -14.48 -10.53 3.70
C ALA A 36 -14.02 -9.07 3.54
N VAL A 37 -13.92 -8.33 4.66
CA VAL A 37 -13.45 -6.94 4.66
C VAL A 37 -11.98 -6.86 4.24
N ARG A 38 -11.12 -7.74 4.75
CA ARG A 38 -9.71 -7.84 4.35
C ARG A 38 -9.56 -8.07 2.86
N ASP A 39 -10.27 -9.06 2.33
CA ASP A 39 -10.18 -9.44 0.91
C ASP A 39 -10.64 -8.29 0.01
N ALA A 40 -11.71 -7.59 0.39
CA ALA A 40 -12.19 -6.41 -0.33
C ALA A 40 -11.16 -5.28 -0.33
N MET A 41 -10.57 -4.94 0.83
CA MET A 41 -9.54 -3.91 0.94
C MET A 41 -8.30 -4.26 0.12
N CYS A 42 -7.81 -5.50 0.23
CA CYS A 42 -6.62 -5.95 -0.49
C CYS A 42 -6.87 -6.06 -1.99
N GLY A 43 -8.05 -6.53 -2.41
CA GLY A 43 -8.47 -6.55 -3.82
C GLY A 43 -8.53 -5.16 -4.46
N ALA A 44 -8.84 -4.12 -3.66
CA ALA A 44 -8.81 -2.72 -4.09
C ALA A 44 -7.41 -2.07 -4.04
N GLY A 45 -6.38 -2.80 -3.58
CA GLY A 45 -4.99 -2.40 -3.65
C GLY A 45 -4.33 -1.99 -2.33
N ALA A 46 -4.93 -2.32 -1.18
CA ALA A 46 -4.29 -2.20 0.12
C ALA A 46 -3.39 -3.41 0.43
N GLY A 47 -2.57 -3.29 1.45
CA GLY A 47 -1.83 -4.41 2.05
C GLY A 47 -0.66 -4.94 1.22
N HIS A 48 0.00 -4.11 0.43
CA HIS A 48 1.21 -4.49 -0.30
C HIS A 48 2.46 -3.99 0.43
N ILE A 49 3.38 -4.89 0.74
CA ILE A 49 4.71 -4.59 1.32
C ILE A 49 5.75 -5.40 0.55
N GLY A 50 6.55 -4.74 -0.28
CA GLY A 50 7.51 -5.40 -1.16
C GLY A 50 6.82 -6.43 -2.06
N ALA A 51 7.24 -7.69 -1.99
CA ALA A 51 6.67 -8.80 -2.75
C ALA A 51 5.49 -9.51 -2.03
N TYR A 52 5.03 -8.98 -0.90
CA TYR A 52 3.92 -9.56 -0.13
C TYR A 52 2.62 -8.76 -0.38
N SER A 53 1.52 -9.48 -0.47
CA SER A 53 0.16 -8.93 -0.50
C SER A 53 -0.62 -9.36 0.73
N HIS A 54 -1.79 -8.75 0.97
CA HIS A 54 -2.66 -9.04 2.11
C HIS A 54 -1.98 -8.82 3.47
N CYS A 55 -0.98 -7.91 3.52
CA CYS A 55 -0.30 -7.54 4.76
C CYS A 55 -1.24 -6.71 5.63
N THR A 56 -1.91 -7.37 6.55
CA THR A 56 -2.84 -6.76 7.50
C THR A 56 -2.48 -7.18 8.92
N PHE A 57 -2.89 -6.39 9.89
CA PHE A 57 -2.82 -6.76 11.29
C PHE A 57 -4.22 -6.68 11.91
N GLY A 58 -4.60 -7.68 12.69
CA GLY A 58 -5.88 -7.74 13.39
C GLY A 58 -5.66 -7.87 14.89
N ALA A 59 -6.36 -7.05 15.68
CA ALA A 59 -6.37 -7.13 17.14
C ALA A 59 -7.82 -7.21 17.63
N ALA A 60 -8.11 -8.19 18.49
CA ALA A 60 -9.43 -8.33 19.10
C ALA A 60 -9.68 -7.22 20.12
N GLY A 61 -10.91 -6.73 20.16
CA GLY A 61 -11.33 -5.69 21.08
C GLY A 61 -12.85 -5.68 21.26
N LYS A 62 -13.33 -4.66 21.96
CA LYS A 62 -14.77 -4.43 22.16
C LYS A 62 -15.12 -3.02 21.69
N GLY A 63 -16.02 -2.94 20.73
CA GLY A 63 -16.67 -1.69 20.33
C GLY A 63 -17.91 -1.44 21.18
N THR A 64 -18.26 -0.17 21.38
CA THR A 64 -19.52 0.23 22.01
C THR A 64 -20.24 1.25 21.14
N PHE A 65 -21.55 1.12 21.02
CA PHE A 65 -22.39 2.03 20.26
C PHE A 65 -23.80 2.08 20.82
N LEU A 66 -24.49 3.17 20.57
CA LEU A 66 -25.90 3.37 20.94
C LEU A 66 -26.69 3.64 19.66
N PRO A 67 -27.45 2.65 19.14
CA PRO A 67 -28.32 2.89 17.99
C PRO A 67 -29.40 3.91 18.34
N LEU A 68 -29.50 4.99 17.54
CA LEU A 68 -30.51 6.03 17.72
C LEU A 68 -31.76 5.72 16.88
N GLU A 69 -32.82 6.50 17.09
CA GLU A 69 -34.05 6.42 16.31
C GLU A 69 -33.76 6.59 14.79
N GLY A 70 -34.32 5.73 13.97
CA GLY A 70 -34.14 5.73 12.52
C GLY A 70 -32.99 4.87 11.98
N THR A 71 -32.15 4.27 12.87
CA THR A 71 -31.12 3.32 12.45
C THR A 71 -31.66 1.91 12.29
N ASN A 72 -31.00 1.07 11.46
CA ASN A 72 -31.25 -0.34 11.33
C ASN A 72 -29.98 -1.13 11.71
N PRO A 73 -29.69 -1.27 13.02
CA PRO A 73 -28.43 -1.84 13.46
C PRO A 73 -28.30 -3.32 13.10
N PHE A 74 -27.11 -3.73 12.62
CA PHE A 74 -26.78 -5.14 12.39
C PHE A 74 -26.78 -5.96 13.69
N LEU A 75 -26.37 -5.33 14.81
CA LEU A 75 -26.37 -5.92 16.16
C LEU A 75 -27.07 -4.95 17.12
N GLY A 76 -27.81 -5.53 18.11
CA GLY A 76 -28.41 -4.77 19.19
C GLY A 76 -29.75 -4.10 18.84
N GLU A 77 -30.23 -3.27 19.75
CA GLU A 77 -31.54 -2.63 19.69
C GLU A 77 -31.44 -1.10 19.83
N GLN A 78 -32.33 -0.36 19.18
CA GLN A 78 -32.41 1.08 19.30
C GLN A 78 -32.60 1.53 20.77
N GLY A 79 -31.91 2.60 21.17
CA GLY A 79 -31.99 3.20 22.49
C GLY A 79 -31.26 2.46 23.61
N ARG A 80 -30.55 1.37 23.29
CA ARG A 80 -29.75 0.61 24.24
C ARG A 80 -28.25 0.69 23.89
N LEU A 81 -27.42 0.95 24.92
CA LEU A 81 -25.96 0.89 24.77
C LEU A 81 -25.55 -0.58 24.54
N GLU A 82 -24.98 -0.85 23.39
CA GLU A 82 -24.53 -2.17 22.99
C GLU A 82 -23.01 -2.30 23.04
N THR A 83 -22.55 -3.53 23.19
CA THR A 83 -21.12 -3.88 23.12
C THR A 83 -20.94 -5.04 22.15
N ALA A 84 -20.07 -4.86 21.15
CA ALA A 84 -19.75 -5.86 20.15
C ALA A 84 -18.30 -6.35 20.30
N ASP A 85 -18.08 -7.65 20.09
CA ASP A 85 -16.73 -8.18 19.92
C ASP A 85 -16.28 -7.87 18.48
N GLU A 86 -15.17 -7.14 18.34
CA GLU A 86 -14.68 -6.64 17.07
C GLU A 86 -13.20 -6.94 16.89
N ILE A 87 -12.80 -7.04 15.63
CA ILE A 87 -11.40 -7.04 15.22
C ILE A 87 -11.05 -5.65 14.69
N ARG A 88 -10.10 -4.98 15.34
CA ARG A 88 -9.43 -3.82 14.77
C ARG A 88 -8.50 -4.31 13.67
N LEU A 89 -8.94 -4.18 12.43
CA LEU A 89 -8.19 -4.57 11.25
C LEU A 89 -7.46 -3.36 10.68
N GLU A 90 -6.15 -3.46 10.45
CA GLU A 90 -5.36 -2.36 9.92
C GLU A 90 -4.42 -2.79 8.81
N THR A 91 -4.19 -1.90 7.87
CA THR A 91 -3.28 -2.10 6.74
C THR A 91 -2.78 -0.78 6.18
N ILE A 92 -1.74 -0.84 5.33
CA ILE A 92 -1.25 0.30 4.56
C ILE A 92 -1.87 0.32 3.16
N VAL A 93 -1.95 1.51 2.59
CA VAL A 93 -2.50 1.75 1.25
C VAL A 93 -1.80 2.94 0.59
N PRO A 94 -1.51 2.92 -0.73
CA PRO A 94 -1.13 4.10 -1.47
C PRO A 94 -2.17 5.22 -1.34
N ALA A 95 -1.71 6.45 -1.10
CA ALA A 95 -2.62 7.58 -0.88
C ALA A 95 -3.64 7.77 -2.01
N GLU A 96 -3.25 7.52 -3.24
CA GLU A 96 -4.10 7.60 -4.44
C GLU A 96 -5.21 6.54 -4.47
N LYS A 97 -5.04 5.39 -3.77
CA LYS A 97 -6.00 4.29 -3.72
C LYS A 97 -6.94 4.33 -2.51
N VAL A 98 -6.73 5.25 -1.57
CA VAL A 98 -7.52 5.34 -0.33
C VAL A 98 -9.02 5.33 -0.61
N HIS A 99 -9.49 6.17 -1.53
CA HIS A 99 -10.92 6.25 -1.86
C HIS A 99 -11.49 4.91 -2.34
N ALA A 100 -10.81 4.25 -3.29
CA ALA A 100 -11.26 2.97 -3.82
C ALA A 100 -11.26 1.87 -2.75
N VAL A 101 -10.23 1.84 -1.89
CA VAL A 101 -10.14 0.88 -0.78
C VAL A 101 -11.24 1.12 0.25
N VAL A 102 -11.52 2.37 0.62
CA VAL A 102 -12.61 2.70 1.55
C VAL A 102 -13.97 2.28 0.99
N GLN A 103 -14.24 2.54 -0.29
CA GLN A 103 -15.50 2.11 -0.92
C GLN A 103 -15.65 0.58 -0.92
N ALA A 104 -14.60 -0.16 -1.25
CA ALA A 104 -14.62 -1.62 -1.22
C ALA A 104 -14.80 -2.18 0.20
N MET A 105 -14.14 -1.55 1.17
CA MET A 105 -14.23 -1.86 2.60
C MET A 105 -15.67 -1.69 3.11
N LEU A 106 -16.28 -0.53 2.84
CA LEU A 106 -17.64 -0.23 3.27
C LEU A 106 -18.67 -1.16 2.62
N ALA A 107 -18.49 -1.50 1.35
CA ALA A 107 -19.37 -2.43 0.64
C ALA A 107 -19.32 -3.86 1.20
N ALA A 108 -18.18 -4.28 1.77
CA ALA A 108 -18.00 -5.60 2.38
C ALA A 108 -18.33 -5.63 3.89
N HIS A 109 -18.47 -4.45 4.52
CA HIS A 109 -18.72 -4.35 5.94
C HIS A 109 -20.17 -4.64 6.27
N PRO A 110 -20.49 -5.44 7.33
CA PRO A 110 -21.87 -5.77 7.67
C PRO A 110 -22.66 -4.65 8.33
N TYR A 111 -21.96 -3.62 8.88
CA TYR A 111 -22.62 -2.48 9.53
C TYR A 111 -23.10 -1.47 8.50
N GLU A 112 -24.25 -0.86 8.76
CA GLU A 112 -24.80 0.28 8.02
C GLU A 112 -23.82 1.48 8.04
N GLU A 113 -23.25 1.75 9.22
CA GLU A 113 -22.22 2.78 9.45
C GLU A 113 -20.98 2.13 10.08
N ALA A 114 -19.97 1.88 9.28
CA ALA A 114 -18.71 1.30 9.77
C ALA A 114 -17.78 2.37 10.33
N ALA A 115 -17.25 2.15 11.53
CA ALA A 115 -16.20 2.98 12.09
C ALA A 115 -14.85 2.66 11.45
N TYR A 116 -14.14 3.67 10.96
CA TYR A 116 -12.80 3.53 10.40
C TYR A 116 -12.00 4.82 10.54
N ASP A 117 -10.69 4.71 10.52
CA ASP A 117 -9.76 5.82 10.60
C ASP A 117 -8.72 5.75 9.49
N ILE A 118 -8.22 6.90 9.05
CA ILE A 118 -7.14 7.02 8.08
C ILE A 118 -6.02 7.88 8.68
N TYR A 119 -4.84 7.27 8.86
CA TYR A 119 -3.68 7.95 9.41
C TYR A 119 -2.60 8.21 8.35
N PRO A 120 -1.91 9.36 8.39
CA PRO A 120 -0.67 9.53 7.66
C PRO A 120 0.40 8.62 8.27
N VAL A 121 1.29 8.10 7.44
CA VAL A 121 2.49 7.37 7.87
C VAL A 121 3.72 8.00 7.22
N GLU A 122 4.86 7.96 7.89
CA GLU A 122 6.11 8.53 7.39
C GLU A 122 6.80 7.62 6.37
N GLN A 123 6.58 6.31 6.47
CA GLN A 123 7.10 5.36 5.49
C GLN A 123 6.54 5.65 4.10
N THR A 124 7.38 5.47 3.09
CA THR A 124 7.02 5.63 1.68
C THR A 124 6.98 4.29 0.99
N GLY A 125 6.17 4.20 -0.07
CA GLY A 125 6.13 3.06 -0.96
C GLY A 125 7.23 3.11 -2.03
N LYS A 126 6.84 2.93 -3.28
CA LYS A 126 7.75 2.98 -4.43
C LYS A 126 8.44 4.34 -4.52
N LYS A 127 9.73 4.32 -4.85
CA LYS A 127 10.52 5.53 -5.08
C LYS A 127 10.92 5.62 -6.54
N GLU A 128 10.90 6.83 -7.07
CA GLU A 128 11.36 7.16 -8.42
C GLU A 128 12.32 8.36 -8.37
N GLY A 129 13.18 8.46 -9.38
CA GLY A 129 14.14 9.54 -9.41
C GLY A 129 15.00 9.54 -10.68
N ILE A 130 15.83 10.55 -10.78
CA ILE A 130 16.73 10.77 -11.91
C ILE A 130 18.12 10.22 -11.63
N GLY A 131 18.79 9.82 -12.70
CA GLY A 131 20.10 9.19 -12.62
C GLY A 131 20.09 7.81 -11.98
N ARG A 132 21.16 7.09 -12.17
CA ARG A 132 21.42 5.81 -11.51
C ARG A 132 22.88 5.75 -11.13
N ILE A 133 23.16 5.21 -9.96
CA ILE A 133 24.49 4.88 -9.50
C ILE A 133 24.60 3.36 -9.38
N GLY A 134 25.74 2.81 -9.66
CA GLY A 134 25.98 1.37 -9.56
C GLY A 134 27.45 1.05 -9.72
N GLU A 135 27.79 -0.22 -9.63
CA GLU A 135 29.16 -0.71 -9.68
C GLU A 135 29.40 -1.53 -10.94
N LEU A 136 30.58 -1.40 -11.53
CA LEU A 136 31.02 -2.32 -12.56
C LEU A 136 31.48 -3.64 -11.91
N PRO A 137 31.19 -4.80 -12.51
CA PRO A 137 31.60 -6.11 -11.98
C PRO A 137 33.11 -6.25 -11.78
N GLN A 138 33.88 -5.49 -12.55
CA GLN A 138 35.34 -5.38 -12.46
C GLN A 138 35.80 -4.00 -12.91
N ALA A 139 36.95 -3.56 -12.40
CA ALA A 139 37.55 -2.31 -12.83
C ALA A 139 37.98 -2.40 -14.29
N ILE A 140 37.56 -1.43 -15.09
CA ILE A 140 37.97 -1.27 -16.49
C ILE A 140 38.47 0.16 -16.72
N PRO A 141 39.41 0.39 -17.68
CA PRO A 141 39.85 1.73 -18.03
C PRO A 141 38.67 2.60 -18.48
N PHE A 142 38.68 3.86 -18.09
CA PHE A 142 37.60 4.81 -18.43
C PHE A 142 37.34 4.89 -19.94
N ARG A 143 38.39 4.83 -20.77
CA ARG A 143 38.27 4.88 -22.23
C ARG A 143 37.47 3.68 -22.78
N ASP A 144 37.65 2.51 -22.20
CA ASP A 144 36.96 1.28 -22.63
C ASP A 144 35.51 1.32 -22.20
N PHE A 145 35.24 1.81 -20.97
CA PHE A 145 33.86 2.05 -20.52
C PHE A 145 33.12 3.07 -21.38
N ALA A 146 33.79 4.20 -21.73
CA ALA A 146 33.20 5.21 -22.58
C ALA A 146 32.85 4.67 -23.99
N LYS A 147 33.68 3.78 -24.55
CA LYS A 147 33.42 3.10 -25.80
C LYS A 147 32.23 2.15 -25.68
N GLN A 148 32.17 1.35 -24.62
CA GLN A 148 31.05 0.45 -24.32
C GLN A 148 29.73 1.22 -24.24
N LEU A 149 29.70 2.35 -23.53
CA LEU A 149 28.51 3.22 -23.43
C LEU A 149 28.09 3.78 -24.77
N LYS A 150 29.03 4.23 -25.59
CA LYS A 150 28.77 4.75 -26.92
C LYS A 150 28.13 3.68 -27.80
N ASP A 151 28.67 2.49 -27.82
CA ASP A 151 28.16 1.37 -28.63
C ASP A 151 26.74 0.95 -28.17
N CYS A 152 26.50 0.93 -26.84
CA CYS A 152 25.22 0.66 -26.24
C CYS A 152 24.15 1.71 -26.62
N LEU A 153 24.49 3.00 -26.60
CA LEU A 153 23.58 4.11 -26.94
C LEU A 153 23.23 4.17 -28.44
N LEU A 154 24.21 3.84 -29.30
CA LEU A 154 23.98 3.84 -30.76
C LEU A 154 23.07 2.68 -31.21
N TYR A 155 23.10 1.56 -30.49
CA TYR A 155 22.23 0.41 -30.81
C TYR A 155 20.77 0.63 -30.39
N THR A 156 20.51 1.54 -29.45
CA THR A 156 19.16 1.86 -28.94
C THR A 156 18.48 3.00 -29.73
N SER A 157 19.15 3.60 -30.70
CA SER A 157 18.57 4.64 -31.55
C SER A 157 17.94 3.98 -32.79
N PRO A 158 16.60 3.96 -32.95
CA PRO A 158 15.99 3.54 -34.20
C PRO A 158 16.41 4.49 -35.29
N SER A 159 16.95 3.92 -36.38
CA SER A 159 17.21 4.61 -37.65
C SER A 159 15.91 4.98 -38.33
#